data_569c7ec209c98f91772640f83c35f07c
#
_entry.id   569c7ec209c98f91772640f83c35f07c
#
_cell.length_a   1.000
_cell.length_b   1.000
_cell.length_c   1.000
_cell.angle_alpha   90.00
_cell.angle_beta   90.00
_cell.angle_gamma   90.00
#
_symmetry.space_group_name_H-M   'P 1'
#
loop_
_entity.id
_entity.type
_entity.pdbx_description
1 polymer ?
#
loop_
_entity_poly.entity_id
_entity_poly.type
_entity_poly.pdbx_seq_one_letter_code
_entity_poly.pdbx_strand_id
1 'polypeptide(L)'
;RDADDSSLGDWFVDKRKLPNGLKSLAEKIHDMGMQFGLWFEPEMISQDSELYRKHPDYVLHTEERPYTIGRGQLVLDLSRKEVCDYVIAAVRQILKDNPIDYVKWDMNRHLTDVGSMYFEPDRQGEITHRYVLGLYYIMDVLTSEFSEILFESCSSGGGRFDPGMLYYMPQT
;
A
#
# COMPACT_ATOMS: atom_id res chain seq x y z
N ARG A 1 -5.14 9.99 -6.10
CA ARG A 1 -6.50 9.51 -5.81
C ARG A 1 -7.49 10.63 -6.09
N ASP A 2 -8.63 10.30 -6.69
CA ASP A 2 -9.60 11.29 -7.15
C ASP A 2 -10.51 11.77 -6.01
N ALA A 3 -10.94 10.86 -5.17
CA ALA A 3 -11.77 11.11 -4.00
C ALA A 3 -11.36 10.17 -2.85
N ASP A 4 -11.98 10.34 -1.70
CA ASP A 4 -11.63 9.54 -0.50
C ASP A 4 -12.04 8.07 -0.62
N ASP A 5 -13.00 7.77 -1.47
CA ASP A 5 -13.59 6.45 -1.70
C ASP A 5 -13.29 5.87 -3.10
N SER A 6 -12.38 6.48 -3.87
CA SER A 6 -12.06 6.04 -5.24
C SER A 6 -10.56 5.98 -5.50
N SER A 7 -10.18 5.22 -6.53
CA SER A 7 -8.83 5.09 -7.12
C SER A 7 -7.75 4.54 -6.19
N LEU A 8 -8.04 4.17 -4.95
CA LEU A 8 -7.07 3.54 -4.08
C LEU A 8 -6.80 2.11 -4.60
N GLY A 9 -5.53 1.77 -4.76
CA GLY A 9 -5.08 0.60 -5.51
C GLY A 9 -4.53 0.94 -6.91
N ASP A 10 -4.98 2.07 -7.49
CA ASP A 10 -4.51 2.56 -8.78
C ASP A 10 -3.44 3.62 -8.56
N TRP A 11 -2.18 3.24 -8.62
CA TRP A 11 -1.05 4.10 -8.33
C TRP A 11 -0.55 4.84 -9.57
N PHE A 12 -1.43 5.66 -10.16
CA PHE A 12 -1.14 6.50 -11.33
C PHE A 12 -1.17 7.97 -10.97
N VAL A 13 -0.30 8.73 -11.63
CA VAL A 13 -0.29 10.19 -11.52
C VAL A 13 -1.54 10.77 -12.17
N ASP A 14 -2.34 11.53 -11.44
CA ASP A 14 -3.45 12.31 -12.02
C ASP A 14 -2.87 13.48 -12.85
N LYS A 15 -2.90 13.31 -14.16
CA LYS A 15 -2.40 14.32 -15.10
C LYS A 15 -3.20 15.61 -15.11
N ARG A 16 -4.42 15.63 -14.57
CA ARG A 16 -5.21 16.87 -14.42
C ARG A 16 -4.64 17.73 -13.30
N LYS A 17 -4.22 17.09 -12.19
CA LYS A 17 -3.59 17.75 -11.02
C LYS A 17 -2.10 18.03 -11.24
N LEU A 18 -1.41 17.11 -11.88
CA LEU A 18 0.02 17.17 -12.16
C LEU A 18 0.30 16.95 -13.67
N PRO A 19 0.01 17.93 -14.51
CA PRO A 19 0.12 17.78 -15.97
C PRO A 19 1.55 17.45 -16.44
N ASN A 20 2.57 17.89 -15.68
CA ASN A 20 3.99 17.63 -15.98
C ASN A 20 4.54 16.40 -15.21
N GLY A 21 3.67 15.65 -14.52
CA GLY A 21 4.05 14.49 -13.74
C GLY A 21 4.74 14.78 -12.41
N LEU A 22 5.03 13.73 -11.66
CA LEU A 22 5.70 13.82 -10.34
C LEU A 22 7.17 14.23 -10.47
N LYS A 23 7.86 13.72 -11.48
CA LYS A 23 9.30 13.97 -11.69
C LYS A 23 9.60 15.46 -11.75
N SER A 24 8.86 16.19 -12.58
CA SER A 24 9.03 17.66 -12.70
C SER A 24 8.75 18.42 -11.40
N LEU A 25 7.84 17.91 -10.58
CA LEU A 25 7.57 18.50 -9.25
C LEU A 25 8.72 18.23 -8.30
N ALA A 26 9.18 16.98 -8.22
CA ALA A 26 10.28 16.59 -7.35
C ALA A 26 11.58 17.33 -7.70
N GLU A 27 11.93 17.45 -8.99
CA GLU A 27 13.10 18.21 -9.47
C GLU A 27 13.02 19.66 -9.01
N LYS A 28 11.88 20.34 -9.13
CA LYS A 28 11.70 21.72 -8.67
C LYS A 28 11.86 21.88 -7.16
N ILE A 29 11.45 20.87 -6.38
CA ILE A 29 11.61 20.85 -4.93
C ILE A 29 13.10 20.68 -4.58
N HIS A 30 13.81 19.80 -5.28
CA HIS A 30 15.25 19.62 -5.12
C HIS A 30 16.04 20.89 -5.50
N ASP A 31 15.64 21.59 -6.57
CA ASP A 31 16.26 22.88 -6.97
C ASP A 31 16.13 23.94 -5.87
N MET A 32 15.15 23.83 -4.98
CA MET A 32 15.01 24.70 -3.80
C MET A 32 15.79 24.21 -2.57
N GLY A 33 16.57 23.13 -2.70
CA GLY A 33 17.35 22.55 -1.61
C GLY A 33 16.53 21.73 -0.62
N MET A 34 15.33 21.29 -1.00
CA MET A 34 14.44 20.48 -0.17
C MET A 34 14.39 19.04 -0.65
N GLN A 35 14.01 18.12 0.22
CA GLN A 35 13.71 16.72 -0.12
C GLN A 35 12.24 16.58 -0.52
N PHE A 36 11.96 15.57 -1.39
CA PHE A 36 10.62 15.30 -1.85
C PHE A 36 10.11 13.95 -1.33
N GLY A 37 8.98 13.96 -0.64
CA GLY A 37 8.34 12.75 -0.10
C GLY A 37 6.96 12.49 -0.69
N LEU A 38 6.58 11.21 -0.72
CA LEU A 38 5.24 10.77 -1.10
C LEU A 38 4.58 9.97 0.01
N TRP A 39 3.26 10.16 0.10
CA TRP A 39 2.38 9.32 0.90
C TRP A 39 1.79 8.20 0.04
N PHE A 40 1.80 6.99 0.59
CA PHE A 40 1.14 5.81 0.03
C PHE A 40 0.26 5.13 1.07
N GLU A 41 -0.85 4.53 0.62
CA GLU A 41 -1.71 3.64 1.41
C GLU A 41 -1.95 2.34 0.60
N PRO A 42 -0.89 1.55 0.34
CA PRO A 42 -0.92 0.53 -0.70
C PRO A 42 -1.45 -0.82 -0.24
N GLU A 43 -1.80 -0.96 1.02
CA GLU A 43 -2.49 -2.13 1.58
C GLU A 43 -4.02 -2.05 1.39
N MET A 44 -4.52 -0.89 0.92
CA MET A 44 -5.94 -0.62 0.76
C MET A 44 -6.34 -0.55 -0.71
N ILE A 45 -7.62 -0.80 -0.95
CA ILE A 45 -8.22 -0.72 -2.28
C ILE A 45 -9.61 -0.12 -2.19
N SER A 46 -9.96 0.75 -3.14
CA SER A 46 -11.33 1.24 -3.32
C SER A 46 -12.09 0.32 -4.27
N GLN A 47 -13.38 0.09 -3.99
CA GLN A 47 -14.23 -0.65 -4.94
C GLN A 47 -14.34 0.11 -6.29
N ASP A 48 -14.28 1.44 -6.25
CA ASP A 48 -14.13 2.27 -7.43
C ASP A 48 -12.65 2.46 -7.79
N SER A 49 -12.01 1.39 -8.25
CA SER A 49 -10.65 1.38 -8.81
C SER A 49 -10.54 0.42 -9.98
N GLU A 50 -9.57 0.64 -10.85
CA GLU A 50 -9.26 -0.29 -11.96
C GLU A 50 -8.76 -1.63 -11.43
N LEU A 51 -7.99 -1.60 -10.34
CA LEU A 51 -7.52 -2.82 -9.70
C LEU A 51 -8.68 -3.69 -9.22
N TYR A 52 -9.66 -3.10 -8.51
CA TYR A 52 -10.80 -3.86 -8.01
C TYR A 52 -11.67 -4.40 -9.15
N ARG A 53 -11.89 -3.62 -10.21
CA ARG A 53 -12.64 -4.08 -11.39
C ARG A 53 -12.00 -5.28 -12.08
N LYS A 54 -10.66 -5.35 -12.08
CA LYS A 54 -9.91 -6.46 -12.68
C LYS A 54 -9.74 -7.66 -11.76
N HIS A 55 -9.56 -7.40 -10.48
CA HIS A 55 -9.24 -8.39 -9.46
C HIS A 55 -10.07 -8.16 -8.19
N PRO A 56 -11.40 -8.37 -8.23
CA PRO A 56 -12.24 -8.23 -7.04
C PRO A 56 -11.90 -9.27 -5.96
N ASP A 57 -11.24 -10.36 -6.34
CA ASP A 57 -10.76 -11.42 -5.48
C ASP A 57 -9.47 -11.08 -4.71
N TYR A 58 -8.85 -9.92 -4.98
CA TYR A 58 -7.61 -9.49 -4.29
C TYR A 58 -7.85 -8.88 -2.91
N VAL A 59 -9.09 -8.85 -2.44
CA VAL A 59 -9.45 -8.29 -1.12
C VAL A 59 -9.54 -9.38 -0.06
N LEU A 60 -9.20 -9.04 1.18
CA LEU A 60 -9.58 -9.84 2.33
C LEU A 60 -11.09 -9.82 2.45
N HIS A 61 -11.69 -11.00 2.47
CA HIS A 61 -13.12 -11.18 2.58
C HIS A 61 -13.48 -12.56 3.11
N THR A 62 -14.43 -12.62 4.02
CA THR A 62 -15.03 -13.86 4.48
C THR A 62 -16.27 -14.15 3.62
N GLU A 63 -16.24 -15.26 2.91
CA GLU A 63 -17.32 -15.69 2.05
C GLU A 63 -18.68 -15.67 2.77
N GLU A 64 -19.76 -15.40 2.03
CA GLU A 64 -21.13 -15.29 2.54
C GLU A 64 -21.40 -14.12 3.51
N ARG A 65 -20.44 -13.25 3.76
CA ARG A 65 -20.64 -12.04 4.58
C ARG A 65 -20.63 -10.78 3.72
N PRO A 66 -21.34 -9.72 4.12
CA PRO A 66 -21.18 -8.43 3.45
C PRO A 66 -19.78 -7.88 3.68
N TYR A 67 -19.24 -7.13 2.73
CA TYR A 67 -17.97 -6.42 2.91
C TYR A 67 -18.01 -5.45 4.08
N THR A 68 -16.99 -5.49 4.91
CA THR A 68 -16.79 -4.48 5.96
C THR A 68 -15.98 -3.33 5.37
N ILE A 69 -16.67 -2.29 4.94
CA ILE A 69 -16.04 -1.10 4.37
C ILE A 69 -15.67 -0.15 5.51
N GLY A 70 -14.39 0.22 5.57
CA GLY A 70 -13.89 1.25 6.49
C GLY A 70 -13.27 2.39 5.70
N ARG A 71 -13.69 3.65 5.93
CA ARG A 71 -13.19 4.84 5.21
C ARG A 71 -13.36 4.76 3.68
N GLY A 72 -14.41 4.09 3.19
CA GLY A 72 -14.60 3.84 1.76
C GLY A 72 -13.61 2.86 1.15
N GLN A 73 -12.96 2.03 1.97
CA GLN A 73 -11.86 1.17 1.59
C GLN A 73 -12.08 -0.28 2.00
N LEU A 74 -11.51 -1.19 1.20
CA LEU A 74 -11.27 -2.59 1.53
C LEU A 74 -9.77 -2.83 1.73
N VAL A 75 -9.40 -3.97 2.28
CA VAL A 75 -8.01 -4.36 2.50
C VAL A 75 -7.58 -5.36 1.45
N LEU A 76 -6.42 -5.18 0.85
CA LEU A 76 -5.81 -6.15 -0.05
C LEU A 76 -5.39 -7.42 0.69
N ASP A 77 -5.55 -8.56 0.06
CA ASP A 77 -5.16 -9.85 0.63
C ASP A 77 -3.64 -10.10 0.46
N LEU A 78 -2.84 -9.50 1.33
CA LEU A 78 -1.38 -9.70 1.33
C LEU A 78 -0.96 -11.10 1.78
N SER A 79 -1.89 -11.99 2.15
CA SER A 79 -1.57 -13.41 2.37
C SER A 79 -1.22 -14.13 1.06
N ARG A 80 -1.53 -13.52 -0.09
CA ARG A 80 -1.30 -14.00 -1.44
C ARG A 80 -0.09 -13.33 -2.06
N LYS A 81 0.83 -14.15 -2.57
CA LYS A 81 2.07 -13.64 -3.18
C LYS A 81 1.81 -12.72 -4.38
N GLU A 82 0.87 -13.07 -5.25
CA GLU A 82 0.55 -12.27 -6.45
C GLU A 82 0.02 -10.88 -6.10
N VAL A 83 -0.69 -10.73 -4.98
CA VAL A 83 -1.15 -9.42 -4.49
C VAL A 83 0.03 -8.61 -3.97
N CYS A 84 0.93 -9.24 -3.22
CA CYS A 84 2.18 -8.60 -2.79
C CYS A 84 3.04 -8.17 -3.98
N ASP A 85 3.19 -9.02 -4.99
CA ASP A 85 3.97 -8.73 -6.21
C ASP A 85 3.35 -7.55 -6.98
N TYR A 86 2.02 -7.44 -7.04
CA TYR A 86 1.34 -6.29 -7.62
C TYR A 86 1.68 -4.99 -6.88
N VAL A 87 1.57 -4.99 -5.54
CA VAL A 87 1.90 -3.81 -4.72
C VAL A 87 3.36 -3.41 -4.91
N ILE A 88 4.28 -4.38 -4.86
CA ILE A 88 5.71 -4.15 -5.12
C ILE A 88 5.91 -3.51 -6.49
N ALA A 89 5.31 -4.07 -7.53
CA ALA A 89 5.49 -3.56 -8.89
C ALA A 89 4.97 -2.12 -9.04
N ALA A 90 3.81 -1.82 -8.48
CA ALA A 90 3.19 -0.51 -8.55
C ALA A 90 4.02 0.56 -7.82
N VAL A 91 4.44 0.30 -6.59
CA VAL A 91 5.26 1.24 -5.80
C VAL A 91 6.65 1.38 -6.43
N ARG A 92 7.29 0.26 -6.78
CA ARG A 92 8.61 0.23 -7.44
C ARG A 92 8.64 1.12 -8.68
N GLN A 93 7.63 1.06 -9.52
CA GLN A 93 7.57 1.86 -10.74
C GLN A 93 7.58 3.36 -10.43
N ILE A 94 6.82 3.78 -9.42
CA ILE A 94 6.80 5.19 -9.01
C ILE A 94 8.15 5.63 -8.47
N LEU A 95 8.77 4.81 -7.61
CA LEU A 95 10.07 5.13 -7.01
C LEU A 95 11.20 5.15 -8.04
N LYS A 96 11.15 4.30 -9.07
CA LYS A 96 12.13 4.30 -10.18
C LYS A 96 12.01 5.49 -11.11
N ASP A 97 10.79 5.92 -11.39
CA ASP A 97 10.53 6.97 -12.38
C ASP A 97 10.71 8.38 -11.83
N ASN A 98 10.76 8.52 -10.50
CA ASN A 98 10.75 9.84 -9.86
C ASN A 98 11.82 9.91 -8.76
N PRO A 99 12.53 11.05 -8.61
CA PRO A 99 13.49 11.26 -7.54
C PRO A 99 12.77 11.52 -6.21
N ILE A 100 12.52 10.45 -5.46
CA ILE A 100 11.80 10.47 -4.18
C ILE A 100 12.79 10.17 -3.07
N ASP A 101 12.79 10.98 -2.01
CA ASP A 101 13.70 10.84 -0.86
C ASP A 101 13.00 10.20 0.35
N TYR A 102 11.68 10.28 0.39
CA TYR A 102 10.90 9.89 1.56
C TYR A 102 9.57 9.24 1.17
N VAL A 103 9.23 8.15 1.83
CA VAL A 103 7.95 7.47 1.68
C VAL A 103 7.25 7.38 3.04
N LYS A 104 6.04 7.92 3.13
CA LYS A 104 5.13 7.65 4.23
C LYS A 104 4.18 6.53 3.82
N TRP A 105 4.40 5.36 4.41
CA TRP A 105 3.57 4.16 4.22
C TRP A 105 2.47 4.13 5.26
N ASP A 106 1.25 4.30 4.84
CA ASP A 106 0.12 4.45 5.75
C ASP A 106 -0.87 3.28 5.64
N MET A 107 -1.55 2.97 6.75
CA MET A 107 -2.65 2.03 6.83
C MET A 107 -3.69 2.55 7.82
N ASN A 108 -4.75 3.18 7.32
CA ASN A 108 -5.71 3.92 8.15
C ASN A 108 -6.96 3.13 8.54
N ARG A 109 -6.91 1.82 8.47
CA ARG A 109 -7.96 0.95 8.97
C ARG A 109 -7.39 -0.38 9.47
N HIS A 110 -8.15 -1.05 10.32
CA HIS A 110 -7.77 -2.38 10.82
C HIS A 110 -8.29 -3.50 9.92
N LEU A 111 -7.71 -4.68 10.10
CA LEU A 111 -8.22 -5.91 9.50
C LEU A 111 -9.50 -6.31 10.24
N THR A 112 -10.64 -6.22 9.58
CA THR A 112 -11.96 -6.51 10.17
C THR A 112 -12.66 -7.70 9.54
N ASP A 113 -12.36 -8.00 8.30
CA ASP A 113 -12.95 -9.09 7.53
C ASP A 113 -11.81 -10.00 7.07
N VAL A 114 -11.29 -10.78 8.02
CA VAL A 114 -10.08 -11.59 7.81
C VAL A 114 -10.45 -12.97 7.27
N GLY A 115 -10.63 -13.01 5.97
CA GLY A 115 -10.80 -14.22 5.18
C GLY A 115 -10.12 -14.05 3.85
N SER A 116 -9.80 -15.14 3.18
CA SER A 116 -9.23 -15.15 1.84
C SER A 116 -9.98 -16.13 0.97
N MET A 117 -10.50 -15.67 -0.14
CA MET A 117 -11.17 -16.53 -1.15
C MET A 117 -10.18 -17.47 -1.88
N TYR A 118 -8.91 -17.31 -1.62
CA TYR A 118 -7.84 -18.11 -2.23
C TYR A 118 -7.51 -19.38 -1.44
N PHE A 119 -7.68 -19.35 -0.12
CA PHE A 119 -7.31 -20.47 0.75
C PHE A 119 -8.53 -21.31 1.15
N GLU A 120 -8.32 -22.62 1.24
CA GLU A 120 -9.33 -23.56 1.70
C GLU A 120 -9.81 -23.25 3.14
N PRO A 121 -11.02 -23.70 3.54
CA PRO A 121 -11.60 -23.38 4.84
C PRO A 121 -10.73 -23.76 6.05
N ASP A 122 -9.98 -24.86 5.96
CA ASP A 122 -9.09 -25.35 7.03
C ASP A 122 -7.86 -24.45 7.23
N ARG A 123 -7.55 -23.58 6.26
CA ARG A 123 -6.40 -22.66 6.30
C ARG A 123 -6.77 -21.22 6.62
N GLN A 124 -8.04 -20.91 6.81
CA GLN A 124 -8.48 -19.54 7.08
C GLN A 124 -7.87 -18.97 8.40
N GLY A 125 -7.59 -19.82 9.37
CA GLY A 125 -6.88 -19.40 10.61
C GLY A 125 -5.45 -18.90 10.41
N GLU A 126 -4.84 -19.13 9.26
CA GLU A 126 -3.47 -18.68 8.93
C GLU A 126 -3.43 -17.24 8.36
N ILE A 127 -4.56 -16.70 7.90
CA ILE A 127 -4.60 -15.51 7.03
C ILE A 127 -3.97 -14.30 7.71
N THR A 128 -4.27 -14.03 8.98
CA THR A 128 -3.68 -12.88 9.70
C THR A 128 -2.16 -12.95 9.75
N HIS A 129 -1.61 -14.14 10.04
CA HIS A 129 -0.17 -14.35 10.06
C HIS A 129 0.44 -14.21 8.67
N ARG A 130 -0.18 -14.81 7.67
CA ARG A 130 0.27 -14.72 6.26
C ARG A 130 0.24 -13.29 5.74
N TYR A 131 -0.77 -12.53 6.12
CA TYR A 131 -0.86 -11.09 5.79
C TYR A 131 0.37 -10.33 6.28
N VAL A 132 0.75 -10.52 7.54
CA VAL A 132 1.94 -9.86 8.13
C VAL A 132 3.22 -10.31 7.41
N LEU A 133 3.36 -11.60 7.11
CA LEU A 133 4.50 -12.10 6.32
C LEU A 133 4.53 -11.51 4.91
N GLY A 134 3.37 -11.34 4.27
CA GLY A 134 3.27 -10.67 2.97
C GLY A 134 3.65 -9.20 3.05
N LEU A 135 3.21 -8.49 4.09
CA LEU A 135 3.65 -7.11 4.33
C LEU A 135 5.17 -7.03 4.51
N TYR A 136 5.76 -7.89 5.33
CA TYR A 136 7.21 -7.91 5.51
C TYR A 136 7.97 -8.25 4.22
N TYR A 137 7.43 -9.15 3.40
CA TYR A 137 8.00 -9.43 2.08
C TYR A 137 8.01 -8.18 1.19
N ILE A 138 6.93 -7.41 1.15
CA ILE A 138 6.85 -6.15 0.41
C ILE A 138 7.91 -5.16 0.92
N MET A 139 7.98 -4.99 2.26
CA MET A 139 8.93 -4.08 2.90
C MET A 139 10.38 -4.48 2.60
N ASP A 140 10.71 -5.76 2.78
CA ASP A 140 12.04 -6.29 2.54
C ASP A 140 12.52 -5.98 1.12
N VAL A 141 11.67 -6.24 0.12
CA VAL A 141 11.99 -5.97 -1.28
C VAL A 141 12.17 -4.48 -1.54
N LEU A 142 11.24 -3.64 -1.08
CA LEU A 142 11.28 -2.21 -1.40
C LEU A 142 12.39 -1.48 -0.64
N THR A 143 12.57 -1.73 0.66
CA THR A 143 13.61 -1.05 1.43
C THR A 143 15.02 -1.52 1.06
N SER A 144 15.19 -2.78 0.63
CA SER A 144 16.46 -3.27 0.11
C SER A 144 16.81 -2.68 -1.26
N GLU A 145 15.80 -2.54 -2.15
CA GLU A 145 16.02 -2.00 -3.50
C GLU A 145 16.21 -0.47 -3.49
N PHE A 146 15.58 0.24 -2.54
CA PHE A 146 15.61 1.70 -2.40
C PHE A 146 16.20 2.12 -1.05
N SER A 147 17.40 1.65 -0.74
CA SER A 147 18.06 1.85 0.56
C SER A 147 18.31 3.32 0.92
N GLU A 148 18.35 4.20 -0.07
CA GLU A 148 18.55 5.65 0.12
C GLU A 148 17.24 6.39 0.46
N ILE A 149 16.07 5.74 0.31
CA ILE A 149 14.78 6.33 0.63
C ILE A 149 14.45 6.04 2.08
N LEU A 150 14.10 7.06 2.84
CA LEU A 150 13.59 6.89 4.20
C LEU A 150 12.10 6.50 4.15
N PHE A 151 11.77 5.34 4.72
CA PHE A 151 10.40 4.86 4.88
C PHE A 151 9.91 5.14 6.30
N GLU A 152 8.74 5.79 6.41
CA GLU A 152 7.98 6.00 7.63
C GLU A 152 6.79 5.06 7.68
N SER A 153 6.61 4.35 8.79
CA SER A 153 5.38 3.61 9.07
C SER A 153 4.33 4.53 9.70
N CYS A 154 3.12 4.50 9.17
CA CYS A 154 1.96 5.13 9.77
C CYS A 154 0.78 4.15 9.81
N SER A 155 0.01 4.19 10.87
CA SER A 155 -1.26 3.49 10.98
C SER A 155 -2.18 4.31 11.88
N SER A 156 -2.70 5.43 11.34
CA SER A 156 -3.42 6.45 12.10
C SER A 156 -2.64 6.89 13.37
N GLY A 157 -1.35 7.19 13.21
CA GLY A 157 -0.37 7.33 14.28
C GLY A 157 0.30 5.99 14.62
N GLY A 158 0.50 5.67 15.88
CA GLY A 158 1.26 4.52 16.34
C GLY A 158 0.52 3.17 16.35
N GLY A 159 -0.48 2.96 15.52
CA GLY A 159 -1.29 1.73 15.52
C GLY A 159 -0.53 0.44 15.17
N ARG A 160 0.64 0.55 14.53
CA ARG A 160 1.56 -0.56 14.22
C ARG A 160 2.97 -0.29 14.73
N PHE A 161 3.09 0.26 15.90
CA PHE A 161 4.38 0.45 16.55
C PHE A 161 4.86 -0.87 17.17
N ASP A 162 5.59 -1.65 16.38
CA ASP A 162 6.12 -2.95 16.78
C ASP A 162 7.53 -3.17 16.20
N PRO A 163 8.34 -4.11 16.80
CA PRO A 163 9.72 -4.33 16.35
C PRO A 163 9.86 -4.76 14.90
N GLY A 164 8.87 -5.47 14.33
CA GLY A 164 8.90 -5.90 12.94
C GLY A 164 8.76 -4.73 11.98
N MET A 165 7.82 -3.83 12.24
CA MET A 165 7.67 -2.61 11.43
C MET A 165 8.89 -1.70 11.57
N LEU A 166 9.43 -1.54 12.80
CA LEU A 166 10.63 -0.71 13.03
C LEU A 166 11.90 -1.27 12.39
N TYR A 167 11.95 -2.58 12.13
CA TYR A 167 13.08 -3.19 11.41
C TYR A 167 13.17 -2.64 9.96
N TYR A 168 12.04 -2.47 9.29
CA TYR A 168 11.99 -1.96 7.92
C TYR A 168 11.83 -0.44 7.84
N MET A 169 11.09 0.14 8.78
CA MET A 169 10.74 1.56 8.80
C MET A 169 11.14 2.16 10.15
N PRO A 170 12.33 2.76 10.24
CA PRO A 170 12.86 3.25 11.52
C PRO A 170 12.14 4.49 12.06
N GLN A 171 11.23 5.05 11.26
CA GLN A 171 10.40 6.20 11.63
C GLN A 171 8.92 5.83 11.64
N THR A 172 8.15 6.35 12.62
CA THR A 172 6.72 6.12 12.77
C THR A 172 6.04 7.38 13.36
#